data_588c50c5034bea2a5943c94a387ed131
#
_entry.id   588c50c5034bea2a5943c94a387ed131
#
_cell.length_a   1.000
_cell.length_b   1.000
_cell.length_c   1.000
_cell.angle_alpha   90.00
_cell.angle_beta   90.00
_cell.angle_gamma   90.00
#
_symmetry.space_group_name_H-M   'P 1'
#
loop_
_entity.id
_entity.type
_entity.pdbx_description
1 polymer ?
#
loop_
_entity_poly.entity_id
_entity_poly.type
_entity_poly.pdbx_seq_one_letter_code
_entity_poly.pdbx_strand_id
1 'polypeptide(L)'
;MKKITLFFALVLLSFQGNAQIANGSVAPDFTVTDINGVSHTLSTYLAAGKTVVMDISATWCGPCWNFHNAKALEDLTIAYGPEGSDEVVVLFIEGDATTTSADLNGTGTNTQGNWVAGTNYPIIDGSNIGDLYQISYFPTLFRICPNGLVTLMPGRTASAIRTDLNTNCVPLVGTQNNVGALENANSFCTSSGSAVTKMRNYGENTITAASVNLLENGTVVATKNYAGSMPRFTTRNVTFDSYSFDPTADYSVEVVTVNSNPVSNPTLASADMDVKLAGLATTDVVVKIYTDNYPTEMTWNIKNSAGATVASGGPYVGSANGGGADANTTKTQNVTLLANDCYSINLLDSYGDGWGLGTTQHGLEVFDSSNASVVFVDGDNFTTTLARPNAMTTAQLSVSAFEVNSLKLYPNPSTGIISINTETSVNVSIVDVTGKVVFVATNVTKDKNIDLSGLQKGVYLARISSENATTTEKIILN
;
A
#
# COMPACT_ATOMS: atom_id res chain seq x y z
N MET A 1 -93.06 9.82 -12.20
CA MET A 1 -91.86 9.33 -11.43
C MET A 1 -90.78 8.97 -12.44
N LYS A 2 -89.80 9.87 -12.64
CA LYS A 2 -88.67 9.66 -13.57
C LYS A 2 -87.57 8.97 -12.79
N LYS A 3 -87.17 7.74 -13.23
CA LYS A 3 -86.03 7.04 -12.68
C LYS A 3 -84.76 7.57 -13.36
N ILE A 4 -83.91 8.23 -12.58
CA ILE A 4 -82.51 8.61 -12.99
C ILE A 4 -81.60 7.44 -12.73
N THR A 5 -81.10 6.83 -13.79
CA THR A 5 -80.07 5.77 -13.72
C THR A 5 -78.71 6.47 -13.74
N LEU A 6 -78.00 6.43 -12.62
CA LEU A 6 -76.64 6.95 -12.46
C LEU A 6 -75.65 5.94 -13.01
N PHE A 7 -74.99 6.25 -14.13
CA PHE A 7 -73.88 5.45 -14.69
C PHE A 7 -72.59 5.82 -13.99
N PHE A 8 -72.08 5.00 -13.11
CA PHE A 8 -70.75 5.15 -12.55
C PHE A 8 -69.72 4.64 -13.59
N ALA A 9 -69.09 5.55 -14.32
CA ALA A 9 -67.91 5.20 -15.13
C ALA A 9 -66.70 5.02 -14.20
N LEU A 10 -66.30 3.78 -13.96
CA LEU A 10 -65.09 3.42 -13.23
C LEU A 10 -63.91 3.71 -14.17
N VAL A 11 -63.25 4.86 -14.02
CA VAL A 11 -61.99 5.17 -14.68
C VAL A 11 -60.91 4.36 -13.96
N LEU A 12 -60.51 3.22 -14.52
CA LEU A 12 -59.31 2.50 -14.16
C LEU A 12 -58.10 3.33 -14.59
N LEU A 13 -57.60 4.17 -13.70
CA LEU A 13 -56.26 4.74 -13.81
C LEU A 13 -55.27 3.58 -13.65
N SER A 14 -54.79 3.04 -14.77
CA SER A 14 -53.63 2.17 -14.79
C SER A 14 -52.43 3.03 -14.40
N PHE A 15 -52.01 2.97 -13.12
CA PHE A 15 -50.72 3.41 -12.74
C PHE A 15 -49.72 2.46 -13.44
N GLN A 16 -49.13 2.93 -14.51
CA GLN A 16 -47.92 2.32 -15.07
C GLN A 16 -46.81 2.59 -14.07
N GLY A 17 -46.74 1.82 -13.01
CA GLY A 17 -45.54 1.78 -12.19
C GLY A 17 -44.42 1.23 -13.04
N ASN A 18 -43.38 2.00 -13.33
CA ASN A 18 -42.15 1.49 -13.91
C ASN A 18 -41.56 0.50 -12.90
N ALA A 19 -41.84 -0.78 -13.08
CA ALA A 19 -41.21 -1.84 -12.28
C ALA A 19 -39.91 -2.23 -12.96
N GLN A 20 -38.85 -2.40 -12.18
CA GLN A 20 -37.57 -2.94 -12.64
C GLN A 20 -37.84 -4.16 -13.56
N ILE A 21 -37.00 -4.27 -14.60
CA ILE A 21 -37.15 -5.39 -15.57
C ILE A 21 -37.26 -6.73 -14.84
N ALA A 22 -38.24 -7.54 -15.22
CA ALA A 22 -38.52 -8.80 -14.55
C ALA A 22 -37.40 -9.83 -14.80
N ASN A 23 -37.03 -10.59 -13.78
CA ASN A 23 -36.10 -11.69 -13.91
C ASN A 23 -36.56 -12.72 -14.94
N GLY A 24 -35.66 -13.12 -15.84
CA GLY A 24 -35.93 -14.04 -16.92
C GLY A 24 -36.58 -13.42 -18.16
N SER A 25 -36.74 -12.10 -18.21
CA SER A 25 -37.14 -11.38 -19.42
C SER A 25 -36.03 -11.37 -20.46
N VAL A 26 -36.41 -11.13 -21.73
CA VAL A 26 -35.41 -10.85 -22.77
C VAL A 26 -34.76 -9.48 -22.46
N ALA A 27 -33.43 -9.47 -22.42
CA ALA A 27 -32.66 -8.28 -22.18
C ALA A 27 -32.83 -7.28 -23.34
N PRO A 28 -33.19 -6.03 -23.10
CA PRO A 28 -33.15 -5.00 -24.13
C PRO A 28 -31.74 -4.85 -24.69
N ASP A 29 -31.63 -4.90 -26.03
CA ASP A 29 -30.31 -4.69 -26.67
C ASP A 29 -29.88 -3.23 -26.58
N PHE A 30 -28.57 -3.01 -26.53
CA PHE A 30 -27.96 -1.69 -26.51
C PHE A 30 -26.64 -1.67 -27.26
N THR A 31 -26.28 -0.49 -27.72
CA THR A 31 -24.91 -0.16 -28.16
C THR A 31 -24.49 1.11 -27.45
N VAL A 32 -23.39 1.04 -26.69
CA VAL A 32 -22.84 2.13 -25.90
C VAL A 32 -21.36 2.24 -26.14
N THR A 33 -20.79 3.43 -25.83
CA THR A 33 -19.36 3.67 -25.96
C THR A 33 -18.79 3.88 -24.55
N ASP A 34 -17.69 3.22 -24.22
CA ASP A 34 -16.99 3.39 -22.95
C ASP A 34 -16.15 4.68 -22.92
N ILE A 35 -15.60 5.00 -21.76
CA ILE A 35 -14.77 6.20 -21.55
C ILE A 35 -13.47 6.21 -22.40
N ASN A 36 -13.09 5.07 -22.98
CA ASN A 36 -11.92 4.91 -23.88
C ASN A 36 -12.31 5.01 -25.36
N GLY A 37 -13.59 5.22 -25.67
CA GLY A 37 -14.09 5.33 -27.02
C GLY A 37 -14.39 3.99 -27.69
N VAL A 38 -14.39 2.88 -26.97
CA VAL A 38 -14.70 1.54 -27.50
C VAL A 38 -16.21 1.31 -27.47
N SER A 39 -16.77 0.79 -28.57
CA SER A 39 -18.18 0.49 -28.69
C SER A 39 -18.50 -0.92 -28.18
N HIS A 40 -19.53 -1.02 -27.34
CA HIS A 40 -20.01 -2.28 -26.73
C HIS A 40 -21.47 -2.50 -27.11
N THR A 41 -21.73 -3.63 -27.82
CA THR A 41 -23.08 -4.03 -28.24
C THR A 41 -23.44 -5.35 -27.56
N LEU A 42 -24.53 -5.37 -26.79
CA LEU A 42 -24.96 -6.53 -26.02
C LEU A 42 -25.15 -7.78 -26.91
N SER A 43 -25.91 -7.64 -27.99
CA SER A 43 -26.20 -8.75 -28.90
C SER A 43 -24.94 -9.36 -29.53
N THR A 44 -23.89 -8.58 -29.75
CA THR A 44 -22.60 -9.07 -30.23
C THR A 44 -21.94 -10.01 -29.23
N TYR A 45 -21.95 -9.66 -27.96
CA TYR A 45 -21.40 -10.51 -26.90
C TYR A 45 -22.18 -11.80 -26.74
N LEU A 46 -23.50 -11.71 -26.72
CA LEU A 46 -24.37 -12.88 -26.59
C LEU A 46 -24.22 -13.82 -27.79
N ALA A 47 -24.13 -13.30 -29.03
CA ALA A 47 -23.87 -14.06 -30.23
C ALA A 47 -22.51 -14.79 -30.20
N ALA A 48 -21.51 -14.21 -29.53
CA ALA A 48 -20.22 -14.83 -29.29
C ALA A 48 -20.25 -15.89 -28.15
N GLY A 49 -21.42 -16.15 -27.56
CA GLY A 49 -21.60 -17.12 -26.46
C GLY A 49 -21.17 -16.62 -25.09
N LYS A 50 -20.87 -15.30 -24.94
CA LYS A 50 -20.42 -14.73 -23.69
C LYS A 50 -21.56 -14.36 -22.76
N THR A 51 -21.35 -14.53 -21.47
CA THR A 51 -22.25 -13.98 -20.44
C THR A 51 -21.86 -12.54 -20.12
N VAL A 52 -22.85 -11.64 -20.05
CA VAL A 52 -22.62 -10.26 -19.67
C VAL A 52 -23.02 -10.04 -18.21
N VAL A 53 -22.12 -9.47 -17.42
CA VAL A 53 -22.36 -8.98 -16.06
C VAL A 53 -22.36 -7.47 -16.13
N MET A 54 -23.48 -6.85 -15.77
CA MET A 54 -23.66 -5.40 -15.83
C MET A 54 -23.91 -4.85 -14.44
N ASP A 55 -23.02 -3.97 -13.98
CA ASP A 55 -23.14 -3.23 -12.74
C ASP A 55 -23.63 -1.81 -13.06
N ILE A 56 -24.82 -1.47 -12.63
CA ILE A 56 -25.37 -0.12 -12.75
C ILE A 56 -25.26 0.51 -11.38
N SER A 57 -24.37 1.48 -11.28
CA SER A 57 -23.98 2.18 -10.05
C SER A 57 -24.00 3.68 -10.24
N ALA A 58 -23.81 4.45 -9.18
CA ALA A 58 -23.60 5.90 -9.23
C ALA A 58 -22.37 6.31 -8.43
N THR A 59 -21.61 7.29 -8.91
CA THR A 59 -20.33 7.70 -8.31
C THR A 59 -20.44 8.14 -6.86
N TRP A 60 -21.54 8.75 -6.46
CA TRP A 60 -21.82 9.19 -5.09
C TRP A 60 -22.33 8.10 -4.15
N CYS A 61 -22.67 6.93 -4.66
CA CYS A 61 -23.33 5.86 -3.93
C CYS A 61 -22.33 5.08 -3.05
N GLY A 62 -22.36 5.23 -1.75
CA GLY A 62 -21.48 4.53 -0.80
C GLY A 62 -21.52 3.00 -0.91
N PRO A 63 -22.70 2.33 -0.92
CA PRO A 63 -22.76 0.87 -1.14
C PRO A 63 -22.17 0.41 -2.48
N CYS A 64 -22.25 1.26 -3.54
CA CYS A 64 -21.63 0.98 -4.84
C CYS A 64 -20.11 1.05 -4.74
N TRP A 65 -19.59 2.08 -4.09
CA TRP A 65 -18.17 2.25 -3.83
C TRP A 65 -17.57 1.09 -3.04
N ASN A 66 -18.27 0.66 -1.99
CA ASN A 66 -17.86 -0.51 -1.20
C ASN A 66 -17.82 -1.79 -2.05
N PHE A 67 -18.76 -1.97 -2.98
CA PHE A 67 -18.75 -3.10 -3.91
C PHE A 67 -17.61 -2.99 -4.93
N HIS A 68 -17.37 -1.80 -5.48
CA HIS A 68 -16.25 -1.53 -6.37
C HIS A 68 -14.90 -1.83 -5.68
N ASN A 69 -14.68 -1.33 -4.47
CA ASN A 69 -13.44 -1.56 -3.71
C ASN A 69 -13.24 -3.01 -3.25
N ALA A 70 -14.30 -3.82 -3.20
CA ALA A 70 -14.18 -5.24 -2.94
C ALA A 70 -13.53 -6.03 -4.11
N LYS A 71 -13.32 -5.38 -5.28
CA LYS A 71 -12.65 -5.90 -6.48
C LYS A 71 -13.26 -7.20 -7.02
N ALA A 72 -14.57 -7.41 -6.78
CA ALA A 72 -15.27 -8.62 -7.20
C ALA A 72 -15.40 -8.72 -8.72
N LEU A 73 -15.63 -7.60 -9.40
CA LEU A 73 -15.77 -7.53 -10.85
C LEU A 73 -14.42 -7.58 -11.55
N GLU A 74 -13.38 -6.98 -10.97
CA GLU A 74 -12.00 -7.09 -11.43
C GLU A 74 -11.53 -8.55 -11.38
N ASP A 75 -11.74 -9.24 -10.26
CA ASP A 75 -11.43 -10.66 -10.11
C ASP A 75 -12.13 -11.52 -11.18
N LEU A 76 -13.41 -11.22 -11.41
CA LEU A 76 -14.20 -11.92 -12.43
C LEU A 76 -13.65 -11.68 -13.83
N THR A 77 -13.26 -10.43 -14.14
CA THR A 77 -12.67 -10.04 -15.44
C THR A 77 -11.31 -10.69 -15.66
N ILE A 78 -10.45 -10.74 -14.63
CA ILE A 78 -9.14 -11.40 -14.70
C ILE A 78 -9.31 -12.91 -14.96
N ALA A 79 -10.28 -13.55 -14.30
CA ALA A 79 -10.46 -14.98 -14.42
C ALA A 79 -11.17 -15.40 -15.72
N TYR A 80 -12.18 -14.64 -16.13
CA TYR A 80 -13.11 -15.05 -17.21
C TYR A 80 -13.29 -14.01 -18.32
N GLY A 81 -12.68 -12.84 -18.21
CA GLY A 81 -12.68 -11.82 -19.25
C GLY A 81 -11.64 -12.08 -20.36
N PRO A 82 -11.35 -11.07 -21.20
CA PRO A 82 -10.53 -11.23 -22.41
C PRO A 82 -9.10 -11.75 -22.15
N GLU A 83 -8.51 -11.41 -21.03
CA GLU A 83 -7.17 -11.88 -20.64
C GLU A 83 -7.18 -13.21 -19.86
N GLY A 84 -8.36 -13.69 -19.49
CA GLY A 84 -8.60 -14.97 -18.84
C GLY A 84 -9.08 -16.03 -19.82
N SER A 85 -10.28 -16.58 -19.58
CA SER A 85 -10.89 -17.58 -20.48
C SER A 85 -11.85 -17.00 -21.53
N ASP A 86 -12.05 -15.69 -21.54
CA ASP A 86 -12.87 -14.92 -22.49
C ASP A 86 -14.35 -15.34 -22.56
N GLU A 87 -14.91 -15.77 -21.43
CA GLU A 87 -16.29 -16.28 -21.31
C GLU A 87 -17.26 -15.22 -20.76
N VAL A 88 -16.75 -14.19 -20.08
CA VAL A 88 -17.55 -13.17 -19.41
C VAL A 88 -17.13 -11.77 -19.89
N VAL A 89 -18.12 -10.91 -20.09
CA VAL A 89 -17.94 -9.47 -20.28
C VAL A 89 -18.53 -8.77 -19.06
N VAL A 90 -17.73 -7.96 -18.39
CA VAL A 90 -18.18 -7.08 -17.30
C VAL A 90 -18.33 -5.67 -17.86
N LEU A 91 -19.44 -5.01 -17.55
CA LEU A 91 -19.70 -3.60 -17.90
C LEU A 91 -20.10 -2.85 -16.64
N PHE A 92 -19.38 -1.78 -16.32
CA PHE A 92 -19.82 -0.80 -15.34
C PHE A 92 -20.59 0.32 -16.06
N ILE A 93 -21.76 0.66 -15.54
CA ILE A 93 -22.61 1.71 -16.05
C ILE A 93 -22.78 2.78 -14.98
N GLU A 94 -22.27 3.98 -15.22
CA GLU A 94 -22.70 5.15 -14.43
C GLU A 94 -24.15 5.46 -14.76
N GLY A 95 -25.03 5.20 -13.81
CA GLY A 95 -26.46 5.23 -14.02
C GLY A 95 -27.15 6.54 -13.66
N ASP A 96 -26.42 7.51 -13.08
CA ASP A 96 -26.95 8.82 -12.75
C ASP A 96 -26.52 9.87 -13.80
N ALA A 97 -27.47 10.33 -14.58
CA ALA A 97 -27.21 11.32 -15.63
C ALA A 97 -26.74 12.70 -15.12
N THR A 98 -26.74 12.92 -13.81
CA THR A 98 -26.29 14.19 -13.19
C THR A 98 -24.81 14.18 -12.82
N THR A 99 -24.17 13.03 -12.82
CA THR A 99 -22.74 12.87 -12.58
C THR A 99 -21.91 13.20 -13.82
N THR A 100 -20.63 13.45 -13.63
CA THR A 100 -19.70 13.90 -14.67
C THR A 100 -18.48 13.02 -14.73
N SER A 101 -17.69 13.12 -15.79
CA SER A 101 -16.41 12.43 -15.90
C SER A 101 -15.42 12.85 -14.80
N ALA A 102 -15.54 14.04 -14.21
CA ALA A 102 -14.77 14.46 -13.05
C ALA A 102 -15.15 13.64 -11.80
N ASP A 103 -16.44 13.32 -11.64
CA ASP A 103 -16.91 12.47 -10.54
C ASP A 103 -16.39 11.02 -10.70
N LEU A 104 -16.40 10.47 -11.92
CA LEU A 104 -15.79 9.16 -12.21
C LEU A 104 -14.29 9.12 -11.88
N ASN A 105 -13.56 10.19 -12.18
CA ASN A 105 -12.13 10.30 -11.90
C ASN A 105 -11.79 10.70 -10.45
N GLY A 106 -12.77 10.84 -9.57
CA GLY A 106 -12.56 11.19 -8.18
C GLY A 106 -12.17 12.65 -7.92
N THR A 107 -12.25 13.52 -8.95
CA THR A 107 -11.92 14.96 -8.85
C THR A 107 -13.15 15.86 -8.78
N GLY A 108 -14.34 15.28 -8.95
CA GLY A 108 -15.61 15.96 -8.84
C GLY A 108 -16.09 16.11 -7.40
N THR A 109 -17.27 16.70 -7.23
CA THR A 109 -17.88 16.92 -5.91
C THR A 109 -18.97 15.91 -5.56
N ASN A 110 -19.33 15.04 -6.51
CA ASN A 110 -20.42 14.06 -6.36
C ASN A 110 -19.87 12.63 -6.55
N THR A 111 -18.86 12.27 -5.77
CA THR A 111 -18.16 10.99 -5.88
C THR A 111 -17.63 10.50 -4.55
N GLN A 112 -17.48 9.16 -4.41
CA GLN A 112 -16.83 8.50 -3.29
C GLN A 112 -15.31 8.34 -3.53
N GLY A 113 -14.82 8.49 -4.78
CA GLY A 113 -13.42 8.32 -5.11
C GLY A 113 -13.18 8.15 -6.61
N ASN A 114 -11.99 7.64 -6.97
CA ASN A 114 -11.62 7.41 -8.36
C ASN A 114 -12.07 6.02 -8.83
N TRP A 115 -13.16 5.97 -9.59
CA TRP A 115 -13.75 4.74 -10.13
C TRP A 115 -13.01 4.16 -11.33
N VAL A 116 -12.15 4.97 -11.95
CA VAL A 116 -11.39 4.57 -13.15
C VAL A 116 -10.07 3.90 -12.76
N ALA A 117 -9.46 4.36 -11.68
CA ALA A 117 -8.15 3.85 -11.26
C ALA A 117 -8.20 2.36 -10.87
N GLY A 118 -7.43 1.54 -11.57
CA GLY A 118 -7.33 0.10 -11.30
C GLY A 118 -8.53 -0.72 -11.76
N THR A 119 -9.49 -0.13 -12.51
CA THR A 119 -10.60 -0.85 -13.13
C THR A 119 -10.16 -1.45 -14.46
N ASN A 120 -10.32 -2.75 -14.62
CA ASN A 120 -9.86 -3.53 -15.78
C ASN A 120 -11.01 -3.99 -16.71
N TYR A 121 -12.16 -3.36 -16.61
CA TYR A 121 -13.34 -3.61 -17.44
C TYR A 121 -13.92 -2.29 -17.95
N PRO A 122 -14.73 -2.30 -19.05
CA PRO A 122 -15.32 -1.10 -19.62
C PRO A 122 -16.20 -0.31 -18.63
N ILE A 123 -16.01 1.01 -18.62
CA ILE A 123 -16.81 1.97 -17.87
C ILE A 123 -17.60 2.79 -18.89
N ILE A 124 -18.91 2.80 -18.77
CA ILE A 124 -19.85 3.56 -19.60
C ILE A 124 -20.38 4.72 -18.79
N ASP A 125 -20.18 5.93 -19.27
CA ASP A 125 -20.64 7.19 -18.68
C ASP A 125 -21.78 7.78 -19.53
N GLY A 126 -22.78 8.36 -18.87
CA GLY A 126 -23.85 9.12 -19.52
C GLY A 126 -24.78 8.32 -20.45
N SER A 127 -25.03 7.05 -20.13
CA SER A 127 -25.94 6.18 -20.90
C SER A 127 -27.37 6.19 -20.34
N ASN A 128 -28.33 5.76 -21.20
CA ASN A 128 -29.72 5.54 -20.78
C ASN A 128 -30.00 4.08 -20.38
N ILE A 129 -28.98 3.27 -20.10
CA ILE A 129 -29.17 1.84 -19.78
C ILE A 129 -29.97 1.68 -18.49
N GLY A 130 -29.76 2.53 -17.49
CA GLY A 130 -30.54 2.53 -16.26
C GLY A 130 -32.04 2.63 -16.52
N ASP A 131 -32.46 3.56 -17.38
CA ASP A 131 -33.84 3.74 -17.81
C ASP A 131 -34.33 2.57 -18.66
N LEU A 132 -33.50 2.08 -19.57
CA LEU A 132 -33.81 0.95 -20.46
C LEU A 132 -34.12 -0.32 -19.67
N TYR A 133 -33.38 -0.57 -18.57
CA TYR A 133 -33.56 -1.70 -17.66
C TYR A 133 -34.44 -1.38 -16.46
N GLN A 134 -34.99 -0.16 -16.41
CA GLN A 134 -35.95 0.31 -15.39
C GLN A 134 -35.45 0.06 -13.97
N ILE A 135 -34.16 0.38 -13.68
CA ILE A 135 -33.61 0.18 -12.36
C ILE A 135 -34.30 1.12 -11.36
N SER A 136 -34.36 0.71 -10.10
CA SER A 136 -35.00 1.45 -9.02
C SER A 136 -34.08 1.83 -7.88
N TYR A 137 -32.82 1.33 -7.89
CA TYR A 137 -31.81 1.61 -6.86
C TYR A 137 -30.39 1.30 -7.36
N PHE A 138 -29.41 1.84 -6.68
CA PHE A 138 -27.98 1.57 -6.85
C PHE A 138 -27.39 0.81 -5.64
N PRO A 139 -26.41 -0.10 -5.82
CA PRO A 139 -26.01 -0.71 -7.09
C PRO A 139 -27.01 -1.77 -7.54
N THR A 140 -27.30 -1.83 -8.83
CA THR A 140 -28.09 -2.91 -9.44
C THR A 140 -27.18 -3.77 -10.31
N LEU A 141 -27.05 -5.06 -9.98
CA LEU A 141 -26.20 -6.01 -10.68
C LEU A 141 -27.05 -7.00 -11.46
N PHE A 142 -26.88 -7.02 -12.77
CA PHE A 142 -27.55 -7.97 -13.68
C PHE A 142 -26.56 -8.97 -14.26
N ARG A 143 -27.02 -10.21 -14.46
CA ARG A 143 -26.43 -11.12 -15.46
C ARG A 143 -27.36 -11.18 -16.68
N ILE A 144 -26.74 -11.30 -17.86
CA ILE A 144 -27.42 -11.58 -19.11
C ILE A 144 -26.72 -12.78 -19.72
N CYS A 145 -27.41 -13.92 -19.75
CA CYS A 145 -26.86 -15.17 -20.29
C CYS A 145 -26.84 -15.15 -21.83
N PRO A 146 -26.07 -16.03 -22.50
CA PRO A 146 -26.01 -16.10 -23.97
C PRO A 146 -27.38 -16.33 -24.64
N ASN A 147 -28.38 -16.86 -23.91
CA ASN A 147 -29.76 -17.00 -24.39
C ASN A 147 -30.54 -15.67 -24.38
N GLY A 148 -29.93 -14.57 -24.01
CA GLY A 148 -30.52 -13.24 -23.99
C GLY A 148 -31.41 -12.93 -22.78
N LEU A 149 -31.49 -13.81 -21.77
CA LEU A 149 -32.33 -13.57 -20.60
C LEU A 149 -31.56 -12.81 -19.51
N VAL A 150 -32.16 -11.71 -19.02
CA VAL A 150 -31.64 -10.89 -17.94
C VAL A 150 -32.19 -11.32 -16.58
N THR A 151 -31.35 -11.30 -15.56
CA THR A 151 -31.74 -11.57 -14.17
C THR A 151 -30.91 -10.76 -13.21
N LEU A 152 -31.58 -10.21 -12.19
CA LEU A 152 -30.93 -9.52 -11.06
C LEU A 152 -30.09 -10.52 -10.25
N MET A 153 -28.84 -10.14 -9.95
CA MET A 153 -27.95 -10.94 -9.13
C MET A 153 -27.88 -10.42 -7.70
N PRO A 154 -28.05 -11.27 -6.68
CA PRO A 154 -27.92 -10.87 -5.28
C PRO A 154 -26.46 -10.88 -4.79
N GLY A 155 -25.60 -11.64 -5.48
CA GLY A 155 -24.20 -11.86 -5.05
C GLY A 155 -23.31 -10.63 -5.31
N ARG A 156 -22.42 -10.32 -4.34
CA ARG A 156 -21.49 -9.18 -4.39
C ARG A 156 -20.02 -9.62 -4.25
N THR A 157 -19.73 -10.90 -4.29
CA THR A 157 -18.35 -11.43 -4.28
C THR A 157 -18.07 -12.17 -5.58
N ALA A 158 -16.83 -12.19 -6.04
CA ALA A 158 -16.44 -12.91 -7.25
C ALA A 158 -16.88 -14.39 -7.22
N SER A 159 -16.76 -15.05 -6.07
CA SER A 159 -17.20 -16.44 -5.89
C SER A 159 -18.72 -16.60 -5.98
N ALA A 160 -19.50 -15.67 -5.41
CA ALA A 160 -20.98 -15.72 -5.47
C ALA A 160 -21.47 -15.45 -6.89
N ILE A 161 -20.90 -14.45 -7.58
CA ILE A 161 -21.20 -14.13 -8.97
C ILE A 161 -20.90 -15.34 -9.86
N ARG A 162 -19.70 -15.91 -9.78
CA ARG A 162 -19.34 -17.13 -10.52
C ARG A 162 -20.30 -18.28 -10.28
N THR A 163 -20.66 -18.53 -9.02
CA THR A 163 -21.61 -19.60 -8.68
C THR A 163 -22.96 -19.38 -9.34
N ASP A 164 -23.45 -18.14 -9.34
CA ASP A 164 -24.70 -17.77 -9.99
C ASP A 164 -24.62 -17.96 -11.51
N LEU A 165 -23.54 -17.54 -12.16
CA LEU A 165 -23.31 -17.72 -13.59
C LEU A 165 -23.27 -19.19 -13.96
N ASN A 166 -22.53 -20.02 -13.22
CA ASN A 166 -22.43 -21.47 -13.47
C ASN A 166 -23.75 -22.22 -13.28
N THR A 167 -24.59 -21.74 -12.38
CA THR A 167 -25.87 -22.39 -12.08
C THR A 167 -26.94 -22.03 -13.11
N ASN A 168 -26.91 -20.80 -13.63
CA ASN A 168 -28.04 -20.21 -14.34
C ASN A 168 -27.73 -19.83 -15.80
N CYS A 169 -26.46 -19.78 -16.20
CA CYS A 169 -26.03 -19.58 -17.60
C CYS A 169 -25.29 -20.82 -18.11
N VAL A 170 -24.40 -20.63 -19.08
CA VAL A 170 -23.45 -21.65 -19.51
C VAL A 170 -22.35 -21.79 -18.46
N PRO A 171 -22.05 -22.99 -17.96
CA PRO A 171 -20.99 -23.19 -16.99
C PRO A 171 -19.65 -22.69 -17.53
N LEU A 172 -18.95 -21.88 -16.71
CA LEU A 172 -17.64 -21.32 -17.05
C LEU A 172 -16.57 -22.42 -16.96
N VAL A 173 -15.73 -22.50 -17.98
CA VAL A 173 -14.61 -23.44 -18.06
C VAL A 173 -13.40 -22.90 -17.30
N GLY A 174 -13.09 -21.62 -17.49
CA GLY A 174 -11.98 -20.94 -16.84
C GLY A 174 -10.60 -21.49 -17.25
N THR A 175 -9.56 -20.85 -16.75
CA THR A 175 -8.18 -21.34 -16.86
C THR A 175 -7.80 -22.14 -15.62
N GLN A 176 -7.01 -23.23 -15.77
CA GLN A 176 -6.75 -24.16 -14.65
C GLN A 176 -5.75 -23.60 -13.62
N ASN A 177 -4.62 -23.05 -14.08
CA ASN A 177 -3.51 -22.62 -13.24
C ASN A 177 -3.22 -21.13 -13.50
N ASN A 178 -4.19 -20.27 -13.18
CA ASN A 178 -4.05 -18.81 -13.34
C ASN A 178 -3.80 -18.17 -11.96
N VAL A 179 -2.70 -17.44 -11.84
CA VAL A 179 -2.29 -16.77 -10.61
C VAL A 179 -1.82 -15.36 -10.93
N GLY A 180 -2.19 -14.40 -10.09
CA GLY A 180 -1.63 -13.05 -10.12
C GLY A 180 -0.64 -12.84 -9.00
N ALA A 181 0.48 -12.21 -9.31
CA ALA A 181 1.28 -11.51 -8.34
C ALA A 181 0.65 -10.13 -8.11
N LEU A 182 0.61 -9.68 -6.87
CA LEU A 182 0.04 -8.38 -6.53
C LEU A 182 1.17 -7.43 -6.13
N GLU A 183 1.10 -6.20 -6.59
CA GLU A 183 1.97 -5.13 -6.15
C GLU A 183 2.02 -5.08 -4.62
N ASN A 184 3.21 -4.90 -4.07
CA ASN A 184 3.40 -4.85 -2.65
C ASN A 184 4.56 -3.90 -2.30
N ALA A 185 4.32 -3.08 -1.29
CA ALA A 185 5.35 -2.22 -0.72
C ALA A 185 5.96 -2.93 0.50
N ASN A 186 7.29 -3.01 0.53
CA ASN A 186 8.07 -3.52 1.64
C ASN A 186 8.94 -2.39 2.19
N SER A 187 8.94 -2.23 3.50
CA SER A 187 9.77 -1.26 4.19
C SER A 187 10.63 -1.96 5.24
N PHE A 188 11.90 -1.59 5.33
CA PHE A 188 12.87 -2.22 6.23
C PHE A 188 13.60 -1.17 7.06
N CYS A 189 13.81 -1.45 8.34
CA CYS A 189 14.57 -0.58 9.24
C CYS A 189 16.08 -0.69 9.06
N THR A 190 16.54 -1.72 8.36
CA THR A 190 17.93 -1.91 7.92
C THR A 190 17.93 -2.30 6.44
N SER A 191 19.09 -2.31 5.79
CA SER A 191 19.22 -2.76 4.41
C SER A 191 18.90 -4.25 4.19
N SER A 192 18.68 -5.03 5.26
CA SER A 192 18.36 -6.45 5.17
C SER A 192 16.99 -6.73 5.77
N GLY A 193 16.23 -7.60 5.13
CA GLY A 193 14.91 -8.00 5.60
C GLY A 193 14.30 -9.12 4.79
N SER A 194 13.13 -9.58 5.23
CA SER A 194 12.35 -10.63 4.56
C SER A 194 11.19 -9.98 3.83
N ALA A 195 11.33 -9.81 2.52
CA ALA A 195 10.27 -9.24 1.69
C ALA A 195 9.04 -10.15 1.65
N VAL A 196 7.89 -9.54 1.60
CA VAL A 196 6.61 -10.22 1.47
C VAL A 196 5.99 -9.84 0.15
N THR A 197 5.54 -10.80 -0.63
CA THR A 197 4.66 -10.59 -1.77
C THR A 197 3.32 -11.28 -1.54
N LYS A 198 2.33 -10.90 -2.32
CA LYS A 198 1.00 -11.50 -2.28
C LYS A 198 0.73 -12.18 -3.62
N MET A 199 0.17 -13.39 -3.55
CA MET A 199 -0.36 -14.08 -4.72
C MET A 199 -1.88 -14.22 -4.58
N ARG A 200 -2.60 -14.14 -5.69
CA ARG A 200 -4.04 -14.39 -5.76
C ARG A 200 -4.35 -15.44 -6.81
N ASN A 201 -5.17 -16.44 -6.43
CA ASN A 201 -5.56 -17.50 -7.33
C ASN A 201 -6.78 -17.08 -8.18
N TYR A 202 -6.61 -17.00 -9.48
CA TYR A 202 -7.67 -16.77 -10.47
C TYR A 202 -8.02 -18.03 -11.27
N GLY A 203 -7.29 -19.13 -11.04
CA GLY A 203 -7.48 -20.40 -11.74
C GLY A 203 -8.60 -21.25 -11.14
N GLU A 204 -9.03 -22.24 -11.93
CA GLU A 204 -10.04 -23.23 -11.49
C GLU A 204 -9.50 -24.16 -10.41
N ASN A 205 -8.21 -24.48 -10.47
CA ASN A 205 -7.58 -25.35 -9.48
C ASN A 205 -7.25 -24.60 -8.19
N THR A 206 -7.47 -25.25 -7.04
CA THR A 206 -6.84 -24.79 -5.80
C THR A 206 -5.33 -24.91 -5.94
N ILE A 207 -4.62 -23.81 -5.67
CA ILE A 207 -3.14 -23.83 -5.66
C ILE A 207 -2.68 -24.39 -4.33
N THR A 208 -1.90 -25.48 -4.38
CA THR A 208 -1.33 -26.13 -3.20
C THR A 208 0.17 -25.94 -3.10
N ALA A 209 0.82 -25.60 -4.22
CA ALA A 209 2.23 -25.29 -4.30
C ALA A 209 2.50 -24.22 -5.37
N ALA A 210 3.47 -23.36 -5.15
CA ALA A 210 3.97 -22.41 -6.13
C ALA A 210 5.46 -22.14 -5.94
N SER A 211 6.16 -21.80 -7.03
CA SER A 211 7.53 -21.28 -6.99
C SER A 211 7.51 -19.81 -7.36
N VAL A 212 8.07 -18.95 -6.52
CA VAL A 212 8.08 -17.50 -6.66
C VAL A 212 9.51 -16.98 -6.64
N ASN A 213 9.89 -16.25 -7.67
CA ASN A 213 11.18 -15.57 -7.76
C ASN A 213 11.06 -14.13 -7.25
N LEU A 214 12.13 -13.67 -6.59
CA LEU A 214 12.43 -12.26 -6.37
C LEU A 214 13.50 -11.86 -7.37
N LEU A 215 13.28 -10.78 -8.08
CA LEU A 215 14.21 -10.24 -9.07
C LEU A 215 14.70 -8.88 -8.61
N GLU A 216 16.00 -8.63 -8.83
CA GLU A 216 16.65 -7.32 -8.67
C GLU A 216 17.19 -6.91 -10.04
N ASN A 217 16.75 -5.76 -10.56
CA ASN A 217 17.10 -5.27 -11.90
C ASN A 217 16.89 -6.37 -12.99
N GLY A 218 15.79 -7.13 -12.89
CA GLY A 218 15.44 -8.21 -13.80
C GLY A 218 16.21 -9.51 -13.62
N THR A 219 17.12 -9.61 -12.63
CA THR A 219 17.90 -10.84 -12.33
C THR A 219 17.32 -11.53 -11.11
N VAL A 220 17.10 -12.85 -11.20
CA VAL A 220 16.62 -13.65 -10.06
C VAL A 220 17.68 -13.68 -8.95
N VAL A 221 17.33 -13.15 -7.78
CA VAL A 221 18.21 -13.09 -6.59
C VAL A 221 17.75 -14.00 -5.47
N ALA A 222 16.48 -14.39 -5.44
CA ALA A 222 15.96 -15.37 -4.50
C ALA A 222 14.78 -16.12 -5.11
N THR A 223 14.56 -17.35 -4.64
CA THR A 223 13.38 -18.14 -4.98
C THR A 223 12.75 -18.66 -3.71
N LYS A 224 11.43 -18.52 -3.58
CA LYS A 224 10.65 -19.04 -2.45
C LYS A 224 9.57 -19.99 -2.94
N ASN A 225 9.50 -21.17 -2.30
CA ASN A 225 8.43 -22.11 -2.55
C ASN A 225 7.30 -21.89 -1.54
N TYR A 226 6.10 -21.73 -2.06
CA TYR A 226 4.86 -21.72 -1.30
C TYR A 226 4.31 -23.15 -1.19
N ALA A 227 3.86 -23.53 -0.01
CA ALA A 227 3.10 -24.75 0.24
C ALA A 227 1.89 -24.42 1.13
N GLY A 228 0.70 -24.79 0.69
CA GLY A 228 -0.53 -24.49 1.42
C GLY A 228 -1.76 -24.57 0.51
N SER A 229 -2.92 -24.26 1.06
CA SER A 229 -4.17 -24.23 0.28
C SER A 229 -4.54 -22.79 -0.06
N MET A 230 -4.67 -22.51 -1.36
CA MET A 230 -5.13 -21.22 -1.88
C MET A 230 -6.27 -21.48 -2.88
N PRO A 231 -7.53 -21.58 -2.41
CA PRO A 231 -8.72 -21.68 -3.27
C PRO A 231 -8.83 -20.46 -4.19
N ARG A 232 -9.64 -20.60 -5.26
CA ARG A 232 -9.93 -19.50 -6.18
C ARG A 232 -10.39 -18.24 -5.45
N PHE A 233 -9.97 -17.08 -5.97
CA PHE A 233 -10.22 -15.74 -5.45
C PHE A 233 -9.72 -15.52 -4.02
N THR A 234 -8.81 -16.37 -3.54
CA THR A 234 -8.13 -16.13 -2.27
C THR A 234 -6.70 -15.65 -2.50
N THR A 235 -6.22 -14.85 -1.54
CA THR A 235 -4.87 -14.30 -1.54
C THR A 235 -4.03 -14.99 -0.47
N ARG A 236 -2.74 -15.20 -0.74
CA ARG A 236 -1.75 -15.68 0.23
C ARG A 236 -0.48 -14.87 0.14
N ASN A 237 0.13 -14.68 1.29
CA ASN A 237 1.45 -14.06 1.40
C ASN A 237 2.53 -15.12 1.14
N VAL A 238 3.60 -14.69 0.45
CA VAL A 238 4.85 -15.42 0.31
C VAL A 238 5.94 -14.55 0.90
N THR A 239 6.61 -15.06 1.94
CA THR A 239 7.69 -14.35 2.62
C THR A 239 9.02 -14.96 2.18
N PHE A 240 9.87 -14.14 1.56
CA PHE A 240 11.23 -14.56 1.20
C PHE A 240 12.12 -14.68 2.43
N ASP A 241 13.19 -15.45 2.32
CA ASP A 241 14.23 -15.46 3.33
C ASP A 241 14.91 -14.08 3.35
N SER A 242 15.62 -13.75 4.45
CA SER A 242 16.27 -12.45 4.57
C SER A 242 17.25 -12.21 3.42
N TYR A 243 17.11 -11.06 2.78
CA TYR A 243 17.93 -10.59 1.67
C TYR A 243 18.47 -9.20 1.98
N SER A 244 19.63 -8.84 1.43
CA SER A 244 20.19 -7.48 1.56
C SER A 244 19.76 -6.66 0.37
N PHE A 245 18.85 -5.73 0.60
CA PHE A 245 18.25 -4.87 -0.44
C PHE A 245 19.10 -3.63 -0.70
N ASP A 246 19.30 -3.31 -1.97
CA ASP A 246 19.76 -1.99 -2.43
C ASP A 246 18.54 -1.10 -2.65
N PRO A 247 18.34 0.00 -1.87
CA PRO A 247 17.18 0.86 -2.02
C PRO A 247 17.12 1.64 -3.34
N THR A 248 18.18 1.55 -4.16
CA THR A 248 18.26 2.19 -5.48
C THR A 248 17.99 1.24 -6.64
N ALA A 249 17.83 -0.06 -6.37
CA ALA A 249 17.54 -1.07 -7.38
C ALA A 249 16.03 -1.23 -7.59
N ASP A 250 15.65 -1.66 -8.79
CA ASP A 250 14.29 -2.05 -9.12
C ASP A 250 14.04 -3.50 -8.69
N TYR A 251 12.97 -3.74 -7.95
CA TYR A 251 12.57 -5.07 -7.53
C TYR A 251 11.24 -5.46 -8.15
N SER A 252 11.15 -6.75 -8.50
CA SER A 252 9.92 -7.37 -8.96
C SER A 252 9.80 -8.80 -8.45
N VAL A 253 8.60 -9.35 -8.52
CA VAL A 253 8.32 -10.74 -8.23
C VAL A 253 7.69 -11.42 -9.42
N GLU A 254 7.96 -12.72 -9.57
CA GLU A 254 7.41 -13.56 -10.61
C GLU A 254 6.99 -14.90 -10.03
N VAL A 255 5.74 -15.30 -10.22
CA VAL A 255 5.29 -16.67 -9.94
C VAL A 255 5.60 -17.52 -11.18
N VAL A 256 6.51 -18.44 -11.03
CA VAL A 256 7.02 -19.25 -12.16
C VAL A 256 6.15 -20.49 -12.41
N THR A 257 5.81 -21.20 -11.32
CA THR A 257 4.99 -22.41 -11.40
C THR A 257 3.93 -22.45 -10.32
N VAL A 258 2.80 -23.07 -10.64
CA VAL A 258 1.74 -23.43 -9.69
C VAL A 258 1.35 -24.88 -9.89
N ASN A 259 1.22 -25.63 -8.79
CA ASN A 259 0.91 -27.07 -8.81
C ASN A 259 1.80 -27.85 -9.79
N SER A 260 3.10 -27.52 -9.84
CA SER A 260 4.13 -28.07 -10.73
C SER A 260 3.92 -27.80 -12.23
N ASN A 261 3.02 -26.92 -12.60
CA ASN A 261 2.80 -26.50 -13.98
C ASN A 261 3.26 -25.04 -14.17
N PRO A 262 3.66 -24.62 -15.37
CA PRO A 262 3.86 -23.22 -15.68
C PRO A 262 2.57 -22.41 -15.44
N VAL A 263 2.72 -21.14 -15.08
CA VAL A 263 1.56 -20.25 -14.96
C VAL A 263 0.90 -20.01 -16.31
N SER A 264 -0.42 -19.86 -16.33
CA SER A 264 -1.19 -19.68 -17.56
C SER A 264 -1.01 -18.28 -18.17
N ASN A 265 -0.80 -17.27 -17.34
CA ASN A 265 -0.59 -15.89 -17.75
C ASN A 265 0.65 -15.31 -17.04
N PRO A 266 1.83 -15.31 -17.70
CA PRO A 266 3.08 -14.81 -17.10
C PRO A 266 3.03 -13.29 -16.76
N THR A 267 2.32 -12.49 -17.55
CA THR A 267 2.20 -11.05 -17.28
C THR A 267 1.43 -10.80 -15.98
N LEU A 268 0.33 -11.50 -15.76
CA LEU A 268 -0.43 -11.44 -14.51
C LEU A 268 0.34 -12.00 -13.32
N ALA A 269 1.19 -12.99 -13.57
CA ALA A 269 2.01 -13.66 -12.56
C ALA A 269 3.23 -12.85 -12.10
N SER A 270 3.45 -11.66 -12.64
CA SER A 270 4.54 -10.74 -12.30
C SER A 270 3.98 -9.45 -11.75
N ALA A 271 4.68 -8.86 -10.77
CA ALA A 271 4.35 -7.54 -10.22
C ALA A 271 5.62 -6.83 -9.74
N ASP A 272 5.60 -5.50 -9.79
CA ASP A 272 6.63 -4.69 -9.18
C ASP A 272 6.56 -4.78 -7.66
N MET A 273 7.71 -4.68 -7.02
CA MET A 273 7.84 -4.65 -5.57
C MET A 273 8.53 -3.36 -5.15
N ASP A 274 7.79 -2.47 -4.52
CA ASP A 274 8.36 -1.25 -3.93
C ASP A 274 9.13 -1.62 -2.66
N VAL A 275 10.43 -1.38 -2.65
CA VAL A 275 11.32 -1.63 -1.50
C VAL A 275 11.88 -0.30 -1.00
N LYS A 276 11.59 0.03 0.26
CA LYS A 276 12.04 1.26 0.89
C LYS A 276 12.75 0.99 2.20
N LEU A 277 13.73 1.81 2.50
CA LEU A 277 14.25 1.91 3.87
C LEU A 277 13.32 2.81 4.70
N ALA A 278 13.18 2.45 5.96
CA ALA A 278 12.48 3.27 6.94
C ALA A 278 13.11 4.66 7.04
N GLY A 279 12.29 5.69 7.19
CA GLY A 279 12.77 7.05 7.44
C GLY A 279 13.57 7.10 8.73
N LEU A 280 14.73 7.75 8.72
CA LEU A 280 15.56 7.91 9.92
C LEU A 280 15.03 9.08 10.75
N ALA A 281 14.53 8.80 11.94
CA ALA A 281 14.00 9.76 12.89
C ALA A 281 15.01 10.05 14.02
N THR A 282 14.88 11.23 14.63
CA THR A 282 15.44 11.51 15.95
C THR A 282 14.58 10.83 17.04
N THR A 283 15.09 10.76 18.26
CA THR A 283 14.30 10.23 19.40
C THR A 283 13.12 11.13 19.78
N ASP A 284 13.26 12.44 19.60
CA ASP A 284 12.16 13.37 19.78
C ASP A 284 11.62 13.76 18.41
N VAL A 285 10.32 13.50 18.19
CA VAL A 285 9.62 13.75 16.93
C VAL A 285 8.32 14.52 17.14
N VAL A 286 7.88 15.17 16.09
CA VAL A 286 6.58 15.85 16.04
C VAL A 286 5.69 15.09 15.07
N VAL A 287 4.58 14.59 15.56
CA VAL A 287 3.56 13.91 14.74
C VAL A 287 2.49 14.92 14.37
N LYS A 288 2.26 15.14 13.08
CA LYS A 288 1.16 15.95 12.56
C LYS A 288 0.12 15.05 11.93
N ILE A 289 -1.12 15.30 12.28
CA ILE A 289 -2.28 14.60 11.74
C ILE A 289 -3.11 15.62 10.98
N TYR A 290 -3.29 15.37 9.69
CA TYR A 290 -4.12 16.17 8.80
C TYR A 290 -5.49 15.53 8.75
N THR A 291 -6.45 16.11 9.45
CA THR A 291 -7.80 15.58 9.56
C THR A 291 -8.63 15.94 8.33
N ASP A 292 -9.51 15.04 7.95
CA ASP A 292 -10.50 15.26 6.89
C ASP A 292 -11.79 15.91 7.41
N ASN A 293 -12.88 15.81 6.63
CA ASN A 293 -14.18 16.36 6.99
C ASN A 293 -14.91 15.55 8.09
N TYR A 294 -14.46 14.30 8.39
CA TYR A 294 -15.06 13.38 9.37
C TYR A 294 -14.13 13.00 10.51
N PRO A 295 -13.60 13.95 11.27
CA PRO A 295 -12.55 13.70 12.27
C PRO A 295 -12.98 12.77 13.40
N THR A 296 -14.27 12.51 13.57
CA THR A 296 -14.80 11.57 14.58
C THR A 296 -14.52 10.10 14.27
N GLU A 297 -14.14 9.78 13.03
CA GLU A 297 -13.88 8.41 12.56
C GLU A 297 -12.40 8.06 12.60
N MET A 298 -11.55 9.10 12.65
CA MET A 298 -10.10 9.03 12.52
C MET A 298 -9.43 8.67 13.83
N THR A 299 -8.70 7.57 13.85
CA THR A 299 -7.76 7.22 14.93
C THR A 299 -6.46 6.69 14.38
N TRP A 300 -5.37 6.80 15.14
CA TRP A 300 -4.06 6.33 14.71
C TRP A 300 -3.24 5.82 15.89
N ASN A 301 -2.22 5.02 15.58
CA ASN A 301 -1.21 4.66 16.55
C ASN A 301 0.16 4.45 15.89
N ILE A 302 1.21 4.67 16.68
CA ILE A 302 2.60 4.30 16.37
C ILE A 302 2.98 3.17 17.31
N LYS A 303 3.51 2.08 16.76
CA LYS A 303 3.97 0.91 17.51
C LYS A 303 5.46 0.70 17.29
N ASN A 304 6.16 0.29 18.34
CA ASN A 304 7.57 -0.09 18.27
C ASN A 304 7.75 -1.53 17.73
N SER A 305 9.00 -1.97 17.59
CA SER A 305 9.34 -3.31 17.09
C SER A 305 8.78 -4.45 17.96
N ALA A 306 8.54 -4.22 19.25
CA ALA A 306 7.88 -5.16 20.17
C ALA A 306 6.34 -5.17 20.03
N GLY A 307 5.75 -4.33 19.16
CA GLY A 307 4.32 -4.18 18.96
C GLY A 307 3.63 -3.31 20.02
N ALA A 308 4.36 -2.71 20.95
CA ALA A 308 3.81 -1.81 21.97
C ALA A 308 3.47 -0.45 21.34
N THR A 309 2.29 0.09 21.68
CA THR A 309 1.89 1.43 21.25
C THR A 309 2.69 2.47 22.01
N VAL A 310 3.43 3.32 21.29
CA VAL A 310 4.26 4.41 21.85
C VAL A 310 3.57 5.76 21.73
N ALA A 311 2.68 5.92 20.76
CA ALA A 311 1.83 7.08 20.59
C ALA A 311 0.51 6.71 19.92
N SER A 312 -0.54 7.46 20.21
CA SER A 312 -1.84 7.29 19.57
C SER A 312 -2.66 8.57 19.69
N GLY A 313 -3.68 8.72 18.85
CA GLY A 313 -4.60 9.85 18.89
C GLY A 313 -5.92 9.56 18.21
N GLY A 314 -6.86 10.53 18.34
CA GLY A 314 -8.23 10.40 17.90
C GLY A 314 -9.11 9.58 18.85
N PRO A 315 -10.44 9.48 18.57
CA PRO A 315 -11.11 10.27 17.57
C PRO A 315 -11.09 11.77 17.91
N TYR A 316 -11.24 12.62 16.89
CA TYR A 316 -11.19 14.08 17.06
C TYR A 316 -12.60 14.68 17.12
N VAL A 317 -12.69 15.97 17.49
CA VAL A 317 -13.99 16.65 17.69
C VAL A 317 -14.61 17.04 16.35
N GLY A 318 -15.74 16.45 16.03
CA GLY A 318 -16.46 16.68 14.79
C GLY A 318 -17.94 16.35 14.88
N SER A 319 -18.62 16.38 13.73
CA SER A 319 -20.02 16.01 13.57
C SER A 319 -20.11 14.69 12.78
N ALA A 320 -21.06 13.85 13.13
CA ALA A 320 -21.35 12.62 12.39
C ALA A 320 -21.80 12.84 10.93
N ASN A 321 -22.21 14.08 10.60
CA ASN A 321 -22.58 14.48 9.23
C ASN A 321 -21.46 15.26 8.53
N GLY A 322 -20.25 15.18 9.03
CA GLY A 322 -19.10 15.95 8.58
C GLY A 322 -19.00 17.34 9.22
N GLY A 323 -17.80 17.91 9.17
CA GLY A 323 -17.48 19.20 9.77
C GLY A 323 -17.23 19.13 11.28
N GLY A 324 -17.09 20.29 11.92
CA GLY A 324 -16.82 20.45 13.33
C GLY A 324 -15.48 21.09 13.63
N ALA A 325 -15.14 21.19 14.93
CA ALA A 325 -13.97 21.97 15.38
C ALA A 325 -12.62 21.43 14.87
N ASP A 326 -12.55 20.14 14.64
CA ASP A 326 -11.32 19.49 14.20
C ASP A 326 -11.37 19.02 12.73
N ALA A 327 -12.45 19.33 11.99
CA ALA A 327 -12.54 18.98 10.57
C ALA A 327 -11.60 19.84 9.71
N ASN A 328 -10.88 19.20 8.78
CA ASN A 328 -9.92 19.85 7.87
C ASN A 328 -8.87 20.70 8.62
N THR A 329 -8.35 20.18 9.73
CA THR A 329 -7.35 20.85 10.58
C THR A 329 -6.09 20.01 10.73
N THR A 330 -5.01 20.64 11.19
CA THR A 330 -3.79 19.93 11.57
C THR A 330 -3.72 19.78 13.08
N LYS A 331 -3.60 18.55 13.57
CA LYS A 331 -3.30 18.23 14.97
C LYS A 331 -1.83 17.92 15.13
N THR A 332 -1.25 18.30 16.25
CA THR A 332 0.18 18.14 16.51
C THR A 332 0.39 17.47 17.86
N GLN A 333 1.27 16.47 17.90
CA GLN A 333 1.67 15.77 19.13
C GLN A 333 3.18 15.57 19.16
N ASN A 334 3.83 15.94 20.27
CA ASN A 334 5.23 15.62 20.50
C ASN A 334 5.33 14.20 21.06
N VAL A 335 6.26 13.41 20.52
CA VAL A 335 6.46 12.00 20.90
C VAL A 335 7.95 11.76 21.11
N THR A 336 8.29 11.08 22.21
CA THR A 336 9.66 10.62 22.47
C THR A 336 9.73 9.12 22.18
N LEU A 337 10.62 8.75 21.27
CA LEU A 337 10.87 7.40 20.77
C LEU A 337 12.07 6.79 21.48
N LEU A 338 12.15 5.48 21.56
CA LEU A 338 13.37 4.78 21.99
C LEU A 338 14.44 4.86 20.89
N ALA A 339 15.70 4.94 21.29
CA ALA A 339 16.82 4.86 20.36
C ALA A 339 16.98 3.42 19.82
N ASN A 340 17.46 3.29 18.59
CA ASN A 340 17.74 2.00 17.94
C ASN A 340 16.52 1.07 17.89
N ASP A 341 15.38 1.62 17.55
CA ASP A 341 14.13 0.88 17.43
C ASP A 341 13.46 1.15 16.08
N CYS A 342 12.52 0.30 15.71
CA CYS A 342 11.80 0.33 14.45
C CYS A 342 10.31 0.53 14.73
N TYR A 343 9.65 1.40 13.97
CA TYR A 343 8.29 1.83 14.25
C TYR A 343 7.36 1.63 13.07
N SER A 344 6.17 1.13 13.37
CA SER A 344 5.06 1.03 12.43
C SER A 344 4.02 2.10 12.73
N ILE A 345 3.38 2.62 11.69
CA ILE A 345 2.30 3.61 11.77
C ILE A 345 1.02 2.96 11.25
N ASN A 346 -0.07 3.11 11.98
CA ASN A 346 -1.38 2.62 11.57
C ASN A 346 -2.38 3.76 11.63
N LEU A 347 -3.13 3.95 10.54
CA LEU A 347 -4.30 4.80 10.45
C LEU A 347 -5.52 3.90 10.48
N LEU A 348 -6.55 4.31 11.22
CA LEU A 348 -7.79 3.57 11.39
C LEU A 348 -8.96 4.51 11.13
N ASP A 349 -9.93 3.99 10.42
CA ASP A 349 -11.19 4.64 10.08
C ASP A 349 -12.36 3.79 10.55
N SER A 350 -13.27 4.35 11.34
CA SER A 350 -14.39 3.61 11.91
C SER A 350 -15.59 3.48 10.99
N TYR A 351 -15.72 4.35 9.98
CA TYR A 351 -16.76 4.25 8.97
C TYR A 351 -16.34 3.32 7.82
N GLY A 352 -15.07 3.37 7.42
CA GLY A 352 -14.49 2.42 6.48
C GLY A 352 -14.33 2.92 5.05
N ASP A 353 -14.24 4.24 4.86
CA ASP A 353 -14.00 4.89 3.56
C ASP A 353 -12.65 5.65 3.51
N GLY A 354 -11.84 5.56 4.58
CA GLY A 354 -10.53 6.21 4.69
C GLY A 354 -10.62 7.66 5.13
N TRP A 355 -9.50 8.37 5.08
CA TRP A 355 -9.40 9.78 5.50
C TRP A 355 -9.41 10.75 4.30
N GLY A 356 -9.98 10.34 3.16
CA GLY A 356 -9.87 11.05 1.88
C GLY A 356 -10.95 12.09 1.60
N LEU A 357 -11.83 12.41 2.55
CA LEU A 357 -12.97 13.31 2.31
C LEU A 357 -12.67 14.76 2.69
N GLY A 358 -12.26 15.54 1.72
CA GLY A 358 -11.98 16.97 1.88
C GLY A 358 -11.16 17.54 0.73
N THR A 359 -10.72 18.79 0.89
CA THR A 359 -9.98 19.53 -0.14
C THR A 359 -8.49 19.71 0.20
N THR A 360 -8.02 19.12 1.30
CA THR A 360 -6.68 19.29 1.83
C THR A 360 -5.96 17.93 1.90
N GLN A 361 -4.65 17.96 2.12
CA GLN A 361 -3.88 16.76 2.43
C GLN A 361 -4.44 16.08 3.68
N HIS A 362 -4.60 14.76 3.65
CA HIS A 362 -5.07 13.94 4.76
C HIS A 362 -4.02 12.87 5.09
N GLY A 363 -3.89 12.53 6.36
CA GLY A 363 -2.94 11.51 6.77
C GLY A 363 -2.16 11.86 8.01
N LEU A 364 -1.02 11.17 8.20
CA LEU A 364 -0.13 11.37 9.33
C LEU A 364 1.30 11.58 8.83
N GLU A 365 1.95 12.63 9.31
CA GLU A 365 3.33 12.95 8.99
C GLU A 365 4.17 13.07 10.26
N VAL A 366 5.36 12.49 10.23
CA VAL A 366 6.33 12.56 11.33
C VAL A 366 7.47 13.44 10.92
N PHE A 367 7.80 14.41 11.78
CA PHE A 367 8.93 15.32 11.63
C PHE A 367 9.97 15.03 12.71
N ASP A 368 11.22 15.12 12.35
CA ASP A 368 12.33 15.03 13.31
C ASP A 368 12.51 16.33 14.10
N SER A 369 13.49 16.35 15.02
CA SER A 369 13.81 17.53 15.84
C SER A 369 14.32 18.72 15.03
N SER A 370 14.76 18.54 13.78
CA SER A 370 15.17 19.61 12.85
C SER A 370 14.00 20.14 12.02
N ASN A 371 12.78 19.61 12.23
CA ASN A 371 11.58 19.87 11.43
C ASN A 371 11.68 19.36 9.97
N ALA A 372 12.51 18.34 9.72
CA ALA A 372 12.52 17.63 8.46
C ALA A 372 11.47 16.51 8.49
N SER A 373 10.72 16.35 7.38
CA SER A 373 9.76 15.24 7.22
C SER A 373 10.51 13.91 7.14
N VAL A 374 10.17 12.99 8.03
CA VAL A 374 10.74 11.64 8.10
C VAL A 374 9.91 10.67 7.29
N VAL A 375 8.61 10.71 7.46
CA VAL A 375 7.65 9.87 6.77
C VAL A 375 6.29 10.53 6.72
N PHE A 376 5.63 10.44 5.57
CA PHE A 376 4.22 10.76 5.40
C PHE A 376 3.45 9.47 5.06
N VAL A 377 2.37 9.23 5.79
CA VAL A 377 1.40 8.16 5.52
C VAL A 377 0.15 8.82 5.01
N ASP A 378 -0.07 8.68 3.71
CA ASP A 378 -1.25 9.19 3.04
C ASP A 378 -2.50 8.48 3.56
N GLY A 379 -3.49 9.25 3.98
CA GLY A 379 -4.76 8.77 4.53
C GLY A 379 -5.85 8.55 3.49
N ASP A 380 -5.58 8.85 2.22
CA ASP A 380 -6.53 8.61 1.14
C ASP A 380 -6.58 7.11 0.77
N ASN A 381 -7.69 6.66 0.22
CA ASN A 381 -7.82 5.35 -0.44
C ASN A 381 -7.52 4.11 0.43
N PHE A 382 -7.92 4.09 1.69
CA PHE A 382 -8.00 2.86 2.47
C PHE A 382 -9.43 2.64 2.99
N THR A 383 -9.72 1.47 3.56
CA THR A 383 -10.99 1.21 4.20
C THR A 383 -10.89 1.43 5.71
N THR A 384 -10.97 0.39 6.50
CA THR A 384 -10.97 0.51 7.98
C THR A 384 -9.58 0.64 8.59
N THR A 385 -8.53 0.23 7.90
CA THR A 385 -7.15 0.23 8.44
C THR A 385 -6.11 0.33 7.34
N LEU A 386 -5.20 1.28 7.49
CA LEU A 386 -3.97 1.39 6.70
C LEU A 386 -2.77 1.16 7.63
N ALA A 387 -2.05 0.07 7.43
CA ALA A 387 -0.84 -0.25 8.17
C ALA A 387 0.41 0.05 7.33
N ARG A 388 1.36 0.78 7.92
CA ARG A 388 2.70 1.01 7.38
C ARG A 388 3.73 0.38 8.34
N PRO A 389 4.07 -0.89 8.14
CA PRO A 389 5.11 -1.55 8.92
C PRO A 389 6.47 -0.92 8.60
N ASN A 390 7.35 -0.85 9.60
CA ASN A 390 8.71 -0.30 9.44
C ASN A 390 8.73 1.09 8.78
N ALA A 391 7.80 1.96 9.16
CA ALA A 391 7.63 3.28 8.55
C ALA A 391 8.79 4.22 8.86
N MET A 392 9.37 4.09 10.07
CA MET A 392 10.51 4.88 10.51
C MET A 392 11.40 4.09 11.48
N THR A 393 12.65 4.50 11.60
CA THR A 393 13.63 3.95 12.55
C THR A 393 14.36 5.07 13.26
N THR A 394 14.78 4.83 14.49
CA THR A 394 15.66 5.74 15.22
C THR A 394 17.10 5.25 15.15
N ALA A 395 18.05 6.17 14.98
CA ALA A 395 19.46 5.82 15.03
C ALA A 395 19.81 5.25 16.40
N GLN A 396 20.74 4.31 16.42
CA GLN A 396 21.47 4.03 17.65
C GLN A 396 22.10 5.34 18.10
N LEU A 397 21.92 5.72 19.36
CA LEU A 397 22.73 6.73 20.00
C LEU A 397 24.15 6.16 20.08
N SER A 398 24.84 6.10 18.98
CA SER A 398 26.28 5.87 18.99
C SER A 398 26.93 7.20 19.30
N VAL A 399 27.52 7.33 20.46
CA VAL A 399 28.83 8.01 20.49
C VAL A 399 29.58 7.28 19.39
N SER A 400 29.89 7.95 18.28
CA SER A 400 30.69 7.34 17.22
C SER A 400 31.92 6.76 17.91
N ALA A 401 31.92 5.42 18.07
CA ALA A 401 33.12 4.74 18.49
C ALA A 401 34.09 5.00 17.34
N PHE A 402 34.94 6.00 17.55
CA PHE A 402 36.11 6.16 16.70
C PHE A 402 36.76 4.79 16.64
N GLU A 403 36.83 4.18 15.46
CA GLU A 403 37.49 2.91 15.24
C GLU A 403 38.96 3.10 15.62
N VAL A 404 39.26 2.94 16.92
CA VAL A 404 40.59 3.09 17.53
C VAL A 404 41.55 2.00 17.05
N ASN A 405 41.05 1.01 16.31
CA ASN A 405 41.83 -0.15 15.87
C ASN A 405 42.98 0.17 14.90
N SER A 406 43.08 1.40 14.41
CA SER A 406 44.19 1.82 13.51
C SER A 406 45.22 2.73 14.14
N LEU A 407 44.93 3.41 15.28
CA LEU A 407 45.84 4.34 15.93
C LEU A 407 46.84 3.58 16.79
N LYS A 408 48.11 3.51 16.37
CA LYS A 408 49.20 2.91 17.16
C LYS A 408 50.33 3.89 17.25
N LEU A 409 50.83 4.09 18.48
CA LEU A 409 52.08 4.79 18.75
C LEU A 409 53.23 3.79 18.65
N TYR A 410 54.23 4.12 17.86
CA TYR A 410 55.41 3.26 17.70
C TYR A 410 56.69 4.07 17.54
N PRO A 411 57.84 3.58 18.00
CA PRO A 411 57.96 2.37 18.85
C PRO A 411 57.44 2.67 20.26
N ASN A 412 56.85 1.66 20.89
CA ASN A 412 56.47 1.73 22.30
C ASN A 412 56.75 0.37 22.96
N PRO A 413 57.76 0.25 23.87
CA PRO A 413 58.57 1.33 24.47
C PRO A 413 59.46 2.08 23.49
N SER A 414 59.81 3.34 23.84
CA SER A 414 60.62 4.27 23.03
C SER A 414 61.81 4.83 23.82
N THR A 415 62.88 5.19 23.11
CA THR A 415 64.02 5.92 23.66
C THR A 415 63.85 7.46 23.57
N GLY A 416 62.62 7.94 23.19
CA GLY A 416 62.30 9.35 23.15
C GLY A 416 61.64 9.83 21.87
N ILE A 417 61.73 9.09 20.77
CA ILE A 417 61.07 9.45 19.51
C ILE A 417 59.94 8.42 19.24
N ILE A 418 58.75 8.93 19.01
CA ILE A 418 57.56 8.13 18.64
C ILE A 418 56.91 8.67 17.38
N SER A 419 56.23 7.83 16.65
CA SER A 419 55.37 8.16 15.51
C SER A 419 53.98 7.62 15.75
N ILE A 420 53.02 8.19 15.05
CA ILE A 420 51.62 7.73 15.12
C ILE A 420 51.19 7.23 13.75
N ASN A 421 50.60 6.03 13.75
CA ASN A 421 49.92 5.55 12.55
C ASN A 421 48.47 6.11 12.52
N THR A 422 48.23 7.09 11.67
CA THR A 422 46.93 7.76 11.51
C THR A 422 46.67 8.06 10.05
N GLU A 423 45.47 7.90 9.58
CA GLU A 423 45.08 8.29 8.20
C GLU A 423 44.64 9.76 8.12
N THR A 424 44.27 10.36 9.24
CA THR A 424 43.83 11.77 9.34
C THR A 424 44.73 12.54 10.26
N SER A 425 44.73 13.89 10.16
CA SER A 425 45.46 14.76 11.07
C SER A 425 44.85 14.72 12.48
N VAL A 426 45.70 14.55 13.51
CA VAL A 426 45.29 14.48 14.92
C VAL A 426 46.09 15.45 15.80
N ASN A 427 45.51 15.82 16.93
CA ASN A 427 46.21 16.54 17.98
C ASN A 427 46.62 15.57 19.09
N VAL A 428 47.84 15.71 19.59
CA VAL A 428 48.42 14.84 20.62
C VAL A 428 48.80 15.65 21.82
N SER A 429 48.30 15.27 22.99
CA SER A 429 48.69 15.83 24.29
C SER A 429 49.20 14.70 25.16
N ILE A 430 50.45 14.82 25.67
CA ILE A 430 51.06 13.82 26.53
C ILE A 430 51.03 14.33 27.96
N VAL A 431 50.57 13.49 28.86
CA VAL A 431 50.49 13.77 30.29
C VAL A 431 51.34 12.77 31.08
N ASP A 432 51.92 13.21 32.18
CA ASP A 432 52.56 12.33 33.14
C ASP A 432 51.52 11.59 34.02
N VAL A 433 51.98 10.73 34.90
CA VAL A 433 51.10 9.93 35.78
C VAL A 433 50.32 10.76 36.79
N THR A 434 50.66 12.02 36.97
CA THR A 434 49.92 12.97 37.84
C THR A 434 48.82 13.74 37.06
N GLY A 435 48.75 13.56 35.73
CA GLY A 435 47.82 14.27 34.84
C GLY A 435 48.32 15.60 34.33
N LYS A 436 49.58 15.97 34.63
CA LYS A 436 50.18 17.21 34.13
C LYS A 436 50.55 17.04 32.66
N VAL A 437 50.15 18.02 31.82
CA VAL A 437 50.55 18.07 30.41
C VAL A 437 52.03 18.36 30.31
N VAL A 438 52.81 17.49 29.68
CA VAL A 438 54.26 17.59 29.50
C VAL A 438 54.66 17.84 28.05
N PHE A 439 53.77 17.58 27.08
CA PHE A 439 54.02 17.80 25.66
C PHE A 439 52.69 17.97 24.91
N VAL A 440 52.69 18.84 23.87
CA VAL A 440 51.53 19.02 22.97
C VAL A 440 52.05 19.15 21.54
N ALA A 441 51.39 18.43 20.62
CA ALA A 441 51.60 18.57 19.18
C ALA A 441 50.23 18.67 18.48
N THR A 442 50.11 19.56 17.53
CA THR A 442 48.89 19.78 16.72
C THR A 442 49.16 19.36 15.27
N ASN A 443 48.11 18.96 14.58
CA ASN A 443 48.18 18.57 13.18
C ASN A 443 49.22 17.47 12.90
N VAL A 444 49.29 16.45 13.74
CA VAL A 444 50.15 15.30 13.57
C VAL A 444 49.53 14.38 12.50
N THR A 445 50.31 14.15 11.45
CA THR A 445 49.95 13.24 10.35
C THR A 445 50.76 11.97 10.43
N LYS A 446 50.41 10.97 9.60
CA LYS A 446 51.17 9.72 9.47
C LYS A 446 52.67 9.98 9.31
N ASP A 447 53.47 9.21 10.01
CA ASP A 447 54.95 9.26 9.96
C ASP A 447 55.62 10.55 10.51
N LYS A 448 54.84 11.50 11.05
CA LYS A 448 55.41 12.64 11.74
C LYS A 448 56.00 12.20 13.10
N ASN A 449 57.29 12.44 13.30
CA ASN A 449 57.97 12.15 14.54
C ASN A 449 57.58 13.12 15.65
N ILE A 450 57.30 12.58 16.82
CA ILE A 450 57.09 13.32 18.07
C ILE A 450 58.30 13.08 18.92
N ASP A 451 59.04 14.14 19.20
CA ASP A 451 60.27 14.08 20.01
C ASP A 451 59.98 14.31 21.49
N LEU A 452 60.15 13.31 22.30
CA LEU A 452 59.97 13.26 23.74
C LEU A 452 61.28 13.04 24.46
N SER A 453 62.45 13.13 23.76
CA SER A 453 63.79 12.87 24.33
C SER A 453 64.15 13.78 25.50
N GLY A 454 63.47 14.93 25.62
CA GLY A 454 63.60 15.84 26.77
C GLY A 454 62.86 15.42 28.03
N LEU A 455 62.02 14.35 27.96
CA LEU A 455 61.25 13.86 29.11
C LEU A 455 62.05 12.79 29.87
N GLN A 456 61.77 12.66 31.18
CA GLN A 456 62.37 11.62 32.00
C GLN A 456 61.85 10.22 31.61
N LYS A 457 62.66 9.21 31.83
CA LYS A 457 62.24 7.82 31.64
C LYS A 457 61.06 7.49 32.55
N GLY A 458 60.06 6.82 32.02
CA GLY A 458 58.85 6.51 32.77
C GLY A 458 57.62 6.24 31.91
N VAL A 459 56.44 6.20 32.57
CA VAL A 459 55.15 5.98 31.94
C VAL A 459 54.44 7.28 31.74
N TYR A 460 53.91 7.47 30.54
CA TYR A 460 53.10 8.62 30.12
C TYR A 460 51.81 8.16 29.46
N LEU A 461 50.83 9.06 29.37
CA LEU A 461 49.57 8.84 28.64
C LEU A 461 49.51 9.86 27.50
N ALA A 462 49.37 9.37 26.28
CA ALA A 462 49.11 10.19 25.11
C ALA A 462 47.61 10.29 24.87
N ARG A 463 47.04 11.46 25.00
CA ARG A 463 45.67 11.76 24.59
C ARG A 463 45.69 12.26 23.16
N ILE A 464 45.09 11.51 22.28
CA ILE A 464 45.06 11.75 20.84
C ILE A 464 43.62 12.15 20.47
N SER A 465 43.46 13.33 19.86
CA SER A 465 42.14 13.85 19.48
C SER A 465 42.09 14.22 18.00
N SER A 466 41.01 13.85 17.33
CA SER A 466 40.59 14.38 16.03
C SER A 466 39.38 15.31 16.20
N GLU A 467 38.78 15.77 15.10
CA GLU A 467 37.58 16.63 15.15
C GLU A 467 36.41 15.97 15.89
N ASN A 468 36.28 14.65 15.84
CA ASN A 468 35.10 13.94 16.32
C ASN A 468 35.36 12.92 17.44
N ALA A 469 36.63 12.70 17.87
CA ALA A 469 36.92 11.67 18.88
C ALA A 469 38.26 11.90 19.62
N THR A 470 38.34 11.32 20.81
CA THR A 470 39.57 11.35 21.63
C THR A 470 39.84 9.93 22.15
N THR A 471 41.10 9.48 22.01
CA THR A 471 41.59 8.23 22.61
C THR A 471 42.79 8.47 23.49
N THR A 472 43.11 7.56 24.38
CA THR A 472 44.29 7.64 25.27
C THR A 472 45.11 6.37 25.17
N GLU A 473 46.38 6.52 24.83
CA GLU A 473 47.35 5.43 24.69
C GLU A 473 48.48 5.59 25.71
N LYS A 474 48.94 4.45 26.23
CA LYS A 474 50.07 4.41 27.17
C LYS A 474 51.40 4.49 26.40
N ILE A 475 52.33 5.32 26.82
CA ILE A 475 53.68 5.44 26.30
C ILE A 475 54.68 5.01 27.42
N ILE A 476 55.71 4.28 27.05
CA ILE A 476 56.80 3.88 27.91
C ILE A 476 58.09 4.48 27.34
N LEU A 477 58.75 5.37 28.08
CA LEU A 477 60.09 5.92 27.74
C LEU A 477 61.15 5.16 28.55
N ASN A 478 62.14 4.57 27.85
CA ASN A 478 63.24 3.78 28.41
C ASN A 478 64.53 4.56 28.49
#